data_d7f7a90cd385e5b534f3b5a18af5ec49
#
_entry.id   d7f7a90cd385e5b534f3b5a18af5ec49
#
_cell.length_a   1.000
_cell.length_b   1.000
_cell.length_c   1.000
_cell.angle_alpha   90.00
_cell.angle_beta   90.00
_cell.angle_gamma   90.00
#
_symmetry.space_group_name_H-M   'P 1'
#
loop_
_entity.id
_entity.type
_entity.pdbx_description
1 polymer ?
#
loop_
_entity_poly.entity_id
_entity_poly.type
_entity_poly.pdbx_seq_one_letter_code
_entity_poly.pdbx_strand_id
1 'polypeptide(L)'
;MVNFLNRGILIPAKVTGENSLENDDLGTITGDFIKHYPKGSEVQLLLQPEDLEHDDQSNLKLEVVDRKFRGTNFIYTLKTTSNKLIPVFVHSHHIHQHEVDEKFGIKRPINIDHIVCF
;
A
#
# COMPACT_ATOMS: atom_id res chain seq x y z
N MET A 1 -7.85 -5.40 21.03
CA MET A 1 -7.34 -5.15 19.87
C MET A 1 -8.23 -5.08 18.73
N VAL A 2 -7.89 -4.34 17.92
CA VAL A 2 -8.72 -3.92 16.90
C VAL A 2 -8.58 -4.77 15.70
N ASN A 3 -9.44 -5.69 15.54
CA ASN A 3 -9.32 -6.64 14.48
C ASN A 3 -9.62 -6.10 13.11
N PHE A 4 -10.36 -5.01 13.02
CA PHE A 4 -10.61 -4.47 11.72
C PHE A 4 -9.32 -4.02 11.04
N LEU A 5 -8.27 -3.84 11.81
CA LEU A 5 -6.98 -3.50 11.26
C LEU A 5 -6.33 -4.64 10.51
N ASN A 6 -6.90 -5.82 10.56
CA ASN A 6 -6.41 -6.91 9.75
C ASN A 6 -6.42 -6.57 8.28
N ARG A 7 -7.18 -5.58 7.89
CA ARG A 7 -7.32 -5.19 6.49
C ARG A 7 -6.46 -4.01 6.12
N GLY A 8 -5.80 -3.40 7.10
CA GLY A 8 -4.97 -2.23 6.84
C GLY A 8 -3.86 -2.09 7.84
N ILE A 9 -2.91 -1.22 7.53
CA ILE A 9 -1.78 -0.95 8.39
C ILE A 9 -1.52 0.54 8.45
N LEU A 10 -0.80 0.97 9.47
CA LEU A 10 -0.34 2.35 9.56
C LEU A 10 1.12 2.40 9.12
N ILE A 11 1.43 3.34 8.22
CA ILE A 11 2.80 3.55 7.78
C ILE A 11 3.18 5.00 7.99
N PRO A 12 4.45 5.28 8.29
CA PRO A 12 4.88 6.67 8.46
C PRO A 12 4.90 7.40 7.12
N ALA A 13 4.50 8.64 7.12
CA ALA A 13 4.51 9.44 5.90
C ALA A 13 4.68 10.91 6.25
N LYS A 14 5.11 11.69 5.27
CA LYS A 14 5.30 13.13 5.43
C LYS A 14 4.45 13.84 4.39
N VAL A 15 3.70 14.83 4.83
CA VAL A 15 2.84 15.60 3.93
C VAL A 15 3.71 16.49 3.06
N THR A 16 3.57 16.36 1.74
CA THR A 16 4.39 17.12 0.78
C THR A 16 3.59 18.16 0.02
N GLY A 17 2.28 18.18 0.14
CA GLY A 17 1.42 19.15 -0.52
C GLY A 17 -0.01 18.99 -0.08
N GLU A 18 -0.94 19.72 -0.73
CA GLU A 18 -2.34 19.67 -0.36
C GLU A 18 -2.97 18.31 -0.60
N ASN A 19 -2.50 17.58 -1.62
CA ASN A 19 -3.07 16.30 -2.00
C ASN A 19 -2.01 15.23 -2.10
N SER A 20 -0.88 15.39 -1.42
CA SER A 20 0.20 14.41 -1.54
C SER A 20 0.97 14.23 -0.25
N LEU A 21 1.52 13.02 -0.12
CA LEU A 21 2.45 12.72 0.95
C LEU A 21 3.46 11.71 0.43
N GLU A 22 4.48 11.45 1.23
CA GLU A 22 5.58 10.59 0.81
C GLU A 22 5.95 9.61 1.90
N ASN A 23 6.18 8.36 1.48
CA ASN A 23 6.69 7.31 2.36
C ASN A 23 8.03 6.84 1.80
N ASP A 24 8.99 6.56 2.67
CA ASP A 24 10.33 6.17 2.26
C ASP A 24 10.37 4.92 1.40
N ASP A 25 9.46 3.98 1.66
CA ASP A 25 9.45 2.71 0.93
C ASP A 25 8.59 2.75 -0.32
N LEU A 26 7.52 3.51 -0.30
CA LEU A 26 6.52 3.51 -1.37
C LEU A 26 6.61 4.71 -2.29
N GLY A 27 7.29 5.77 -1.87
CA GLY A 27 7.40 6.98 -2.67
C GLY A 27 6.20 7.89 -2.51
N THR A 28 5.85 8.58 -3.59
CA THR A 28 4.79 9.57 -3.56
C THR A 28 3.42 8.93 -3.54
N ILE A 29 2.56 9.41 -2.65
CA ILE A 29 1.17 8.97 -2.53
C ILE A 29 0.29 10.20 -2.69
N THR A 30 -0.69 10.12 -3.59
CA THR A 30 -1.60 11.23 -3.86
C THR A 30 -3.02 10.84 -3.52
N GLY A 31 -3.86 11.85 -3.27
CA GLY A 31 -5.28 11.61 -2.99
C GLY A 31 -5.88 12.76 -2.21
N ASP A 32 -7.13 12.59 -1.80
CA ASP A 32 -7.84 13.61 -1.05
C ASP A 32 -7.72 13.34 0.44
N PHE A 33 -7.15 14.31 1.16
CA PHE A 33 -7.09 14.23 2.62
C PHE A 33 -8.49 14.46 3.21
N ILE A 34 -8.87 13.59 4.13
CA ILE A 34 -10.12 13.79 4.88
C ILE A 34 -9.97 14.98 5.81
N LYS A 35 -8.76 15.19 6.33
CA LYS A 35 -8.46 16.27 7.24
C LYS A 35 -7.24 17.01 6.75
N HIS A 36 -7.26 18.33 6.87
CA HIS A 36 -6.13 19.14 6.41
C HIS A 36 -4.89 18.98 7.31
N TYR A 37 -3.74 18.82 6.67
CA TYR A 37 -2.45 18.78 7.36
C TYR A 37 -1.49 19.75 6.67
N PRO A 38 -0.73 20.53 7.42
CA PRO A 38 0.24 21.44 6.79
C PRO A 38 1.39 20.67 6.16
N LYS A 39 1.93 21.25 5.10
CA LYS A 39 3.08 20.65 4.42
C LYS A 39 4.22 20.47 5.41
N GLY A 40 4.85 19.30 5.35
CA GLY A 40 5.93 18.96 6.27
C GLY A 40 5.50 18.19 7.50
N SER A 41 4.18 18.02 7.70
CA SER A 41 3.67 17.25 8.84
C SER A 41 4.05 15.80 8.72
N GLU A 42 4.42 15.19 9.84
CA GLU A 42 4.66 13.75 9.90
C GLU A 42 3.42 13.08 10.43
N VAL A 43 2.91 12.11 9.70
CA VAL A 43 1.64 11.45 10.01
C VAL A 43 1.79 9.94 9.86
N GLN A 44 0.80 9.21 10.37
CA GLN A 44 0.67 7.78 10.13
C GLN A 44 -0.46 7.58 9.15
N LEU A 45 -0.13 7.15 7.95
CA LEU A 45 -1.12 6.90 6.91
C LEU A 45 -1.75 5.53 7.10
N LEU A 46 -3.07 5.47 7.05
CA LEU A 46 -3.76 4.19 7.03
C LEU A 46 -3.75 3.66 5.59
N LEU A 47 -3.04 2.58 5.37
CA LEU A 47 -2.94 1.95 4.06
C LEU A 47 -3.74 0.66 4.07
N GLN A 48 -4.70 0.55 3.17
CA GLN A 48 -5.55 -0.63 3.09
C GLN A 48 -5.13 -1.52 1.93
N PRO A 49 -5.46 -2.83 1.97
CA PRO A 49 -5.02 -3.74 0.91
C PRO A 49 -5.48 -3.35 -0.49
N GLU A 50 -6.63 -2.69 -0.59
CA GLU A 50 -7.16 -2.28 -1.89
C GLU A 50 -6.56 -0.97 -2.40
N ASP A 51 -5.73 -0.31 -1.61
CA ASP A 51 -5.15 0.97 -2.02
C ASP A 51 -4.00 0.83 -3.01
N LEU A 52 -3.38 -0.34 -3.06
CA LEU A 52 -2.25 -0.57 -3.95
C LEU A 52 -2.70 -1.35 -5.18
N GLU A 53 -2.17 -0.97 -6.33
CA GLU A 53 -2.47 -1.65 -7.59
C GLU A 53 -1.23 -2.36 -8.11
N HIS A 54 -1.44 -3.51 -8.71
CA HIS A 54 -0.38 -4.31 -9.30
C HIS A 54 0.03 -3.72 -10.65
N ASP A 55 1.33 -3.61 -10.89
CA ASP A 55 1.87 -3.14 -12.16
C ASP A 55 3.24 -3.77 -12.39
N ASP A 56 3.29 -4.75 -13.28
CA ASP A 56 4.54 -5.46 -13.58
C ASP A 56 5.60 -4.55 -14.20
N GLN A 57 5.17 -3.44 -14.77
CA GLN A 57 6.10 -2.48 -15.40
C GLN A 57 6.66 -1.48 -14.42
N SER A 58 6.17 -1.47 -13.19
CA SER A 58 6.63 -0.49 -12.21
C SER A 58 8.04 -0.77 -11.73
N ASN A 59 8.78 0.29 -11.44
CA ASN A 59 10.09 0.19 -10.82
C ASN A 59 10.01 -0.12 -9.33
N LEU A 60 8.86 0.13 -8.73
CA LEU A 60 8.65 -0.18 -7.32
C LEU A 60 8.21 -1.63 -7.21
N LYS A 61 9.12 -2.49 -6.77
CA LYS A 61 8.84 -3.92 -6.62
C LYS A 61 9.17 -4.35 -5.20
N LEU A 62 8.22 -5.05 -4.59
CA LEU A 62 8.36 -5.53 -3.23
C LEU A 62 8.34 -7.06 -3.23
N GLU A 63 8.97 -7.64 -2.22
CA GLU A 63 9.06 -9.09 -2.12
C GLU A 63 7.76 -9.69 -1.59
N VAL A 64 7.27 -10.76 -2.22
CA VAL A 64 6.10 -11.49 -1.75
C VAL A 64 6.55 -12.45 -0.64
N VAL A 65 6.03 -12.28 0.56
CA VAL A 65 6.37 -13.16 1.69
C VAL A 65 5.23 -14.09 2.08
N ASP A 66 4.02 -13.80 1.64
CA ASP A 66 2.87 -14.67 1.89
C ASP A 66 1.79 -14.41 0.86
N ARG A 67 0.98 -15.44 0.59
CA ARG A 67 -0.12 -15.33 -0.34
C ARG A 67 -1.26 -16.22 0.16
N LYS A 68 -2.45 -15.63 0.33
CA LYS A 68 -3.61 -16.36 0.79
C LYS A 68 -4.78 -16.19 -0.17
N PHE A 69 -5.42 -17.28 -0.52
CA PHE A 69 -6.61 -17.23 -1.37
C PHE A 69 -7.84 -17.05 -0.49
N ARG A 70 -8.68 -16.08 -0.87
CA ARG A 70 -9.88 -15.74 -0.11
C ARG A 70 -11.10 -15.75 -1.02
N GLY A 71 -11.31 -16.85 -1.72
CA GLY A 71 -12.46 -17.01 -2.60
C GLY A 71 -12.31 -16.29 -3.91
N THR A 72 -12.66 -15.01 -3.97
CA THR A 72 -12.57 -14.22 -5.19
C THR A 72 -11.29 -13.41 -5.27
N ASN A 73 -10.51 -13.35 -4.19
CA ASN A 73 -9.30 -12.54 -4.12
C ASN A 73 -8.15 -13.31 -3.51
N PHE A 74 -6.94 -12.90 -3.86
CA PHE A 74 -5.75 -13.24 -3.10
C PHE A 74 -5.39 -12.05 -2.22
N ILE A 75 -4.87 -12.34 -1.04
CA ILE A 75 -4.22 -11.33 -0.22
C ILE A 75 -2.74 -11.66 -0.22
N TYR A 76 -1.96 -10.77 -0.81
CA TYR A 76 -0.51 -10.89 -0.82
C TYR A 76 0.04 -10.06 0.33
N THR A 77 1.00 -10.62 1.06
CA THR A 77 1.77 -9.87 2.04
C THR A 77 3.11 -9.56 1.42
N LEU A 78 3.42 -8.28 1.28
CA LEU A 78 4.64 -7.81 0.66
C LEU A 78 5.55 -7.22 1.72
N LYS A 79 6.86 -7.37 1.53
CA LYS A 79 7.84 -6.83 2.45
C LYS A 79 8.58 -5.67 1.80
N THR A 80 8.64 -4.55 2.50
CA THR A 80 9.37 -3.38 2.03
C THR A 80 10.85 -3.50 2.35
N THR A 81 11.64 -2.56 1.82
CA THR A 81 13.07 -2.53 2.10
C THR A 81 13.37 -2.28 3.58
N SER A 82 12.43 -1.68 4.31
CA SER A 82 12.58 -1.48 5.75
C SER A 82 11.98 -2.62 6.57
N ASN A 83 11.68 -3.74 5.91
CA ASN A 83 11.11 -4.94 6.55
C ASN A 83 9.69 -4.77 7.07
N LYS A 84 8.95 -3.81 6.54
CA LYS A 84 7.56 -3.62 6.91
C LYS A 84 6.68 -4.47 6.01
N LEU A 85 5.67 -5.11 6.60
CA LEU A 85 4.76 -5.97 5.86
C LEU A 85 3.53 -5.18 5.43
N ILE A 86 3.15 -5.32 4.17
CA ILE A 86 2.02 -4.58 3.58
C ILE A 86 1.09 -5.57 2.90
N PRO A 87 -0.22 -5.55 3.23
CA PRO A 87 -1.19 -6.41 2.56
C PRO A 87 -1.68 -5.77 1.26
N VAL A 88 -1.90 -6.59 0.23
CA VAL A 88 -2.43 -6.12 -1.05
C VAL A 88 -3.45 -7.12 -1.55
N PHE A 89 -4.62 -6.63 -2.01
CA PHE A 89 -5.65 -7.45 -2.63
C PHE A 89 -5.38 -7.57 -4.13
N VAL A 90 -5.53 -8.79 -4.63
CA VAL A 90 -5.46 -9.06 -6.07
C VAL A 90 -6.62 -9.98 -6.41
N HIS A 91 -7.36 -9.66 -7.48
CA HIS A 91 -8.47 -10.49 -7.90
C HIS A 91 -7.99 -11.85 -8.37
N SER A 92 -8.75 -12.89 -8.06
CA SER A 92 -8.34 -14.26 -8.36
C SER A 92 -8.28 -14.54 -9.87
N HIS A 93 -8.97 -13.75 -10.68
CA HIS A 93 -8.92 -13.92 -12.13
C HIS A 93 -7.77 -13.17 -12.79
N HIS A 94 -6.92 -12.56 -12.00
CA HIS A 94 -5.71 -11.92 -12.51
C HIS A 94 -4.81 -12.98 -13.14
N ILE A 95 -4.35 -12.74 -14.37
CA ILE A 95 -3.63 -13.77 -15.12
C ILE A 95 -2.23 -14.06 -14.58
N HIS A 96 -1.61 -13.10 -13.92
CA HIS A 96 -0.30 -13.30 -13.32
C HIS A 96 -0.44 -13.53 -11.83
N GLN A 97 -0.06 -14.71 -11.38
CA GLN A 97 0.01 -15.00 -9.97
C GLN A 97 1.47 -14.99 -9.54
N HIS A 98 1.73 -14.35 -8.42
CA HIS A 98 3.09 -14.25 -7.92
C HIS A 98 3.29 -15.22 -6.77
N GLU A 99 4.37 -15.97 -6.84
CA GLU A 99 4.70 -16.91 -5.78
C GLU A 99 5.44 -16.21 -4.66
N VAL A 100 5.50 -16.88 -3.50
CA VAL A 100 6.33 -16.40 -2.39
C VAL A 100 7.78 -16.30 -2.89
N ASP A 101 8.45 -15.24 -2.45
CA ASP A 101 9.83 -14.89 -2.84
C ASP A 101 9.95 -14.21 -4.20
N GLU A 102 8.85 -14.05 -4.93
CA GLU A 102 8.89 -13.27 -6.16
C GLU A 102 8.73 -11.79 -5.85
N LYS A 103 9.00 -10.97 -6.85
CA LYS A 103 8.79 -9.52 -6.74
C LYS A 103 7.44 -9.14 -7.29
N PHE A 104 6.77 -8.25 -6.59
CA PHE A 104 5.43 -7.78 -6.94
C PHE A 104 5.51 -6.28 -7.23
N GLY A 105 5.22 -5.88 -8.46
CA GLY A 105 5.28 -4.48 -8.85
C GLY A 105 4.07 -3.69 -8.37
N ILE A 106 4.32 -2.50 -7.86
CA ILE A 106 3.27 -1.60 -7.36
C ILE A 106 3.18 -0.40 -8.29
N LYS A 107 1.98 -0.11 -8.78
CA LYS A 107 1.75 1.02 -9.67
C LYS A 107 2.08 2.34 -8.98
N ARG A 108 2.78 3.21 -9.66
CA ARG A 108 3.18 4.53 -9.15
C ARG A 108 2.74 5.64 -10.09
N PRO A 109 2.38 6.79 -9.55
CA PRO A 109 2.26 7.10 -8.14
C PRO A 109 1.08 6.37 -7.52
N ILE A 110 1.15 6.13 -6.22
CA ILE A 110 0.06 5.48 -5.50
C ILE A 110 -1.04 6.53 -5.30
N ASN A 111 -2.28 6.15 -5.64
CA ASN A 111 -3.41 7.07 -5.55
C ASN A 111 -4.45 6.48 -4.60
N ILE A 112 -4.77 7.22 -3.56
CA ILE A 112 -5.75 6.81 -2.55
C ILE A 112 -6.90 7.80 -2.58
N ASP A 113 -8.14 7.32 -2.77
CA ASP A 113 -9.30 8.20 -2.90
C ASP A 113 -9.51 9.08 -1.66
N HIS A 114 -9.38 8.46 -0.48
CA HIS A 114 -9.54 9.19 0.77
C HIS A 114 -8.38 8.87 1.69
N ILE A 115 -7.52 9.85 1.90
CA ILE A 115 -6.34 9.68 2.74
C ILE A 115 -6.73 9.88 4.19
N VAL A 116 -6.57 8.82 4.98
CA VAL A 116 -6.84 8.85 6.41
C VAL A 116 -5.52 8.78 7.15
N CYS A 117 -5.27 9.74 8.02
CA CYS A 117 -4.03 9.81 8.79
C CYS A 117 -4.31 9.95 10.27
N PHE A 118 -3.32 9.57 11.06
CA PHE A 118 -3.38 9.66 12.51
C PHE A 118 -2.16 10.32 13.11
#